data_23a6038f6d796b7c0f70f9f611859d6d
#
_entry.id   23a6038f6d796b7c0f70f9f611859d6d
#
_cell.length_a   1.000
_cell.length_b   1.000
_cell.length_c   1.000
_cell.angle_alpha   90.00
_cell.angle_beta   90.00
_cell.angle_gamma   90.00
#
_symmetry.space_group_name_H-M   'P 1'
#
loop_
_entity.id
_entity.type
_entity.pdbx_description
1 polymer ?
#
loop_
_entity_poly.entity_id
_entity_poly.type
_entity_poly.pdbx_seq_one_letter_code
_entity_poly.pdbx_strand_id
1 'polypeptide(L)'
;PMPQTRFVTQKAFDQGLNPILVINKIDRPGARPDWVLDQVFDLFDRLGGNDDQLDFPVIYASALNGIAGLDEEDMADDMSPLMDLILEKVNPPEVNDEGPLQMQISALDYNSYVGVIGIGRITRGKIKPNEQVIVIDSGHSERKGKVLQVMGYNGLERVEVPEAQAGDII
;
A
#
# COMPACT_ATOMS: atom_id res chain seq x y z
N PRO A 1 9.04 10.72 17.12
CA PRO A 1 8.35 11.08 15.87
C PRO A 1 8.82 12.43 15.32
N MET A 2 8.99 12.52 14.02
CA MET A 2 9.41 13.72 13.31
C MET A 2 8.18 14.52 12.84
N PRO A 3 8.31 15.83 12.48
CA PRO A 3 7.17 16.62 12.01
C PRO A 3 6.39 15.98 10.85
N GLN A 4 7.08 15.33 9.92
CA GLN A 4 6.46 14.61 8.81
C GLN A 4 5.62 13.42 9.27
N THR A 5 6.10 12.67 10.28
CA THR A 5 5.33 11.57 10.88
C THR A 5 4.00 12.09 11.42
N ARG A 6 4.03 13.21 12.17
CA ARG A 6 2.82 13.83 12.69
C ARG A 6 1.83 14.20 11.58
N PHE A 7 2.31 14.86 10.52
CA PHE A 7 1.46 15.28 9.41
C PHE A 7 0.80 14.09 8.69
N VAL A 8 1.59 13.07 8.36
CA VAL A 8 1.09 11.89 7.65
C VAL A 8 0.11 11.10 8.51
N THR A 9 0.42 10.91 9.81
CA THR A 9 -0.46 10.22 10.74
C THR A 9 -1.79 10.95 10.90
N GLN A 10 -1.79 12.29 11.03
CA GLN A 10 -3.03 13.05 11.08
C GLN A 10 -3.89 12.80 9.84
N LYS A 11 -3.28 12.80 8.64
CA LYS A 11 -4.01 12.52 7.39
C LYS A 11 -4.56 11.11 7.33
N ALA A 12 -3.84 10.14 7.86
CA ALA A 12 -4.31 8.76 7.94
C ALA A 12 -5.51 8.64 8.90
N PHE A 13 -5.44 9.28 10.06
CA PHE A 13 -6.53 9.29 11.04
C PHE A 13 -7.77 10.02 10.54
N ASP A 14 -7.61 11.15 9.84
CA ASP A 14 -8.71 11.87 9.17
C ASP A 14 -9.45 10.99 8.15
N GLN A 15 -8.81 9.94 7.62
CA GLN A 15 -9.38 8.96 6.70
C GLN A 15 -9.87 7.67 7.40
N GLY A 16 -9.81 7.61 8.72
CA GLY A 16 -10.23 6.44 9.50
C GLY A 16 -9.31 5.23 9.36
N LEU A 17 -8.04 5.44 8.96
CA LEU A 17 -7.07 4.35 8.85
C LEU A 17 -6.51 3.98 10.23
N ASN A 18 -6.35 2.66 10.46
CA ASN A 18 -5.72 2.13 11.66
C ASN A 18 -4.22 1.94 11.44
N PRO A 19 -3.36 2.36 12.38
CA PRO A 19 -1.92 2.26 12.24
C PRO A 19 -1.39 0.88 12.62
N ILE A 20 -0.25 0.51 12.04
CA ILE A 20 0.64 -0.56 12.53
C ILE A 20 1.98 0.11 12.83
N LEU A 21 2.48 -0.05 14.05
CA LEU A 21 3.78 0.49 14.43
C LEU A 21 4.89 -0.52 14.16
N VAL A 22 5.82 -0.17 13.26
CA VAL A 22 7.04 -0.94 13.01
C VAL A 22 8.23 -0.21 13.61
N ILE A 23 8.78 -0.73 14.71
CA ILE A 23 9.99 -0.20 15.36
C ILE A 23 11.20 -0.86 14.70
N ASN A 24 11.75 -0.18 13.70
CA ASN A 24 12.87 -0.68 12.92
C ASN A 24 14.23 -0.25 13.49
N LYS A 25 15.29 -0.96 13.07
CA LYS A 25 16.69 -0.71 13.48
C LYS A 25 16.98 -1.03 14.94
N ILE A 26 16.31 -2.03 15.50
CA ILE A 26 16.55 -2.49 16.87
C ILE A 26 17.97 -3.05 17.06
N ASP A 27 18.63 -3.47 15.97
CA ASP A 27 20.02 -3.94 15.92
C ASP A 27 21.05 -2.85 16.20
N ARG A 28 20.63 -1.58 16.19
CA ARG A 28 21.61 -0.48 16.34
C ARG A 28 21.99 -0.24 17.79
N PRO A 29 23.29 0.02 18.08
CA PRO A 29 23.70 0.45 19.41
C PRO A 29 22.96 1.72 19.84
N GLY A 30 22.33 1.65 21.02
CA GLY A 30 21.55 2.76 21.57
C GLY A 30 20.12 2.83 21.02
N ALA A 31 19.62 1.79 20.38
CA ALA A 31 18.18 1.64 20.11
C ALA A 31 17.39 1.74 21.43
N ARG A 32 16.22 2.37 21.39
CA ARG A 32 15.34 2.57 22.55
C ARG A 32 13.89 2.31 22.14
N PRO A 33 13.53 1.04 21.87
CA PRO A 33 12.21 0.69 21.39
C PRO A 33 11.08 1.13 22.32
N ASP A 34 11.20 0.92 23.63
CA ASP A 34 10.21 1.34 24.63
C ASP A 34 9.96 2.85 24.59
N TRP A 35 11.03 3.63 24.56
CA TRP A 35 10.90 5.09 24.48
C TRP A 35 10.23 5.52 23.17
N VAL A 36 10.50 4.84 22.07
CA VAL A 36 9.85 5.11 20.77
C VAL A 36 8.37 4.79 20.83
N LEU A 37 8.01 3.67 21.44
CA LEU A 37 6.63 3.26 21.66
C LEU A 37 5.85 4.32 22.44
N ASP A 38 6.38 4.77 23.59
CA ASP A 38 5.77 5.82 24.41
C ASP A 38 5.57 7.12 23.60
N GLN A 39 6.59 7.54 22.81
CA GLN A 39 6.51 8.74 22.00
C GLN A 39 5.48 8.64 20.85
N VAL A 40 5.25 7.44 20.33
CA VAL A 40 4.25 7.21 19.29
C VAL A 40 2.86 7.20 19.91
N PHE A 41 2.69 6.54 21.04
CA PHE A 41 1.42 6.56 21.79
C PHE A 41 1.00 7.99 22.14
N ASP A 42 1.90 8.77 22.73
CA ASP A 42 1.68 10.19 23.04
C ASP A 42 1.31 10.99 21.78
N LEU A 43 1.92 10.68 20.65
CA LEU A 43 1.59 11.36 19.39
C LEU A 43 0.18 11.01 18.93
N PHE A 44 -0.21 9.75 18.95
CA PHE A 44 -1.52 9.28 18.48
C PHE A 44 -2.65 9.82 19.37
N ASP A 45 -2.45 9.83 20.68
CA ASP A 45 -3.39 10.46 21.63
C ASP A 45 -3.57 11.95 21.36
N ARG A 46 -2.46 12.70 21.19
CA ARG A 46 -2.50 14.15 20.86
C ARG A 46 -3.11 14.46 19.50
N LEU A 47 -3.11 13.52 18.58
CA LEU A 47 -3.77 13.65 17.28
C LEU A 47 -5.26 13.30 17.34
N GLY A 48 -5.77 12.89 18.52
CA GLY A 48 -7.16 12.51 18.72
C GLY A 48 -7.52 11.17 18.13
N GLY A 49 -6.58 10.20 18.17
CA GLY A 49 -6.84 8.83 17.79
C GLY A 49 -8.02 8.24 18.57
N ASN A 50 -8.87 7.48 17.90
CA ASN A 50 -9.94 6.73 18.56
C ASN A 50 -9.39 5.44 19.23
N ASP A 51 -10.24 4.71 19.94
CA ASP A 51 -9.82 3.51 20.68
C ASP A 51 -9.14 2.47 19.78
N ASP A 52 -9.66 2.23 18.57
CA ASP A 52 -9.08 1.30 17.58
C ASP A 52 -7.71 1.78 17.07
N GLN A 53 -7.53 3.10 16.95
CA GLN A 53 -6.27 3.71 16.51
C GLN A 53 -5.22 3.78 17.63
N LEU A 54 -5.65 3.76 18.90
CA LEU A 54 -4.77 3.72 20.07
C LEU A 54 -4.40 2.29 20.47
N ASP A 55 -5.21 1.29 20.12
CA ASP A 55 -4.91 -0.14 20.26
C ASP A 55 -4.14 -0.70 19.05
N PHE A 56 -3.12 0.04 18.64
CA PHE A 56 -2.34 -0.32 17.45
C PHE A 56 -1.37 -1.48 17.76
N PRO A 57 -1.23 -2.43 16.81
CA PRO A 57 -0.24 -3.48 16.94
C PRO A 57 1.18 -2.94 16.76
N VAL A 58 2.10 -3.50 17.51
CA VAL A 58 3.53 -3.17 17.48
C VAL A 58 4.32 -4.35 16.99
N ILE A 59 5.31 -4.10 16.14
CA ILE A 59 6.27 -5.10 15.69
C ILE A 59 7.69 -4.51 15.65
N TYR A 60 8.65 -5.28 16.08
CA TYR A 60 10.05 -4.94 16.10
C TYR A 60 10.74 -5.49 14.85
N ALA A 61 11.69 -4.77 14.29
CA ALA A 61 12.34 -5.20 13.06
C ALA A 61 13.79 -4.71 12.94
N SER A 62 14.60 -5.49 12.25
CA SER A 62 15.84 -5.05 11.64
C SER A 62 15.77 -5.35 10.14
N ALA A 63 15.33 -4.37 9.37
CA ALA A 63 15.23 -4.53 7.92
C ALA A 63 16.61 -4.77 7.27
N LEU A 64 17.70 -4.32 7.91
CA LEU A 64 19.06 -4.59 7.44
C LEU A 64 19.39 -6.08 7.53
N ASN A 65 18.98 -6.72 8.63
CA ASN A 65 19.23 -8.15 8.88
C ASN A 65 18.09 -9.03 8.32
N GLY A 66 16.99 -8.43 7.82
CA GLY A 66 15.85 -9.15 7.26
C GLY A 66 15.03 -9.91 8.30
N ILE A 67 14.95 -9.42 9.54
CA ILE A 67 14.28 -10.09 10.67
C ILE A 67 13.19 -9.21 11.28
N ALA A 68 12.13 -9.82 11.80
CA ALA A 68 11.07 -9.16 12.55
C ALA A 68 10.54 -10.07 13.68
N GLY A 69 9.88 -9.46 14.67
CA GLY A 69 9.28 -10.19 15.81
C GLY A 69 8.24 -9.35 16.54
N LEU A 70 7.30 -9.98 17.20
CA LEU A 70 6.29 -9.32 18.04
C LEU A 70 6.88 -8.88 19.39
N ASP A 71 8.03 -9.42 19.76
CA ASP A 71 8.81 -9.06 20.92
C ASP A 71 10.25 -8.78 20.49
N GLU A 72 10.92 -7.81 21.12
CA GLU A 72 12.32 -7.48 20.81
C GLU A 72 13.31 -8.57 21.24
N GLU A 73 12.91 -9.40 22.21
CA GLU A 73 13.72 -10.54 22.71
C GLU A 73 13.43 -11.85 21.95
N ASP A 74 12.31 -11.91 21.19
CA ASP A 74 11.89 -13.08 20.42
C ASP A 74 11.69 -12.74 18.94
N MET A 75 12.80 -12.55 18.27
CA MET A 75 12.85 -12.22 16.84
C MET A 75 12.89 -13.49 15.98
N ALA A 76 12.06 -13.55 14.94
CA ALA A 76 12.17 -14.60 13.94
C ALA A 76 13.42 -14.42 13.05
N ASP A 77 13.79 -15.46 12.33
CA ASP A 77 14.94 -15.45 11.42
C ASP A 77 14.64 -14.75 10.06
N ASP A 78 13.41 -14.25 9.89
CA ASP A 78 12.96 -13.58 8.68
C ASP A 78 11.90 -12.48 8.96
N MET A 79 11.31 -11.92 7.90
CA MET A 79 10.29 -10.87 7.97
C MET A 79 8.85 -11.41 8.02
N SER A 80 8.65 -12.73 8.09
CA SER A 80 7.32 -13.35 8.09
C SER A 80 6.39 -12.78 9.18
N PRO A 81 6.83 -12.53 10.44
CA PRO A 81 5.94 -11.95 11.44
C PRO A 81 5.35 -10.59 11.05
N LEU A 82 6.11 -9.75 10.34
CA LEU A 82 5.58 -8.49 9.83
C LEU A 82 4.58 -8.71 8.70
N MET A 83 4.85 -9.64 7.78
CA MET A 83 3.94 -9.94 6.69
C MET A 83 2.63 -10.55 7.20
N ASP A 84 2.71 -11.47 8.16
CA ASP A 84 1.54 -12.09 8.79
C ASP A 84 0.69 -11.06 9.54
N LEU A 85 1.33 -10.15 10.27
CA LEU A 85 0.64 -9.05 10.93
C LEU A 85 -0.10 -8.13 9.94
N ILE A 86 0.53 -7.80 8.81
CA ILE A 86 -0.12 -7.01 7.75
C ILE A 86 -1.33 -7.78 7.19
N LEU A 87 -1.19 -9.07 6.91
CA LEU A 87 -2.29 -9.89 6.39
C LEU A 87 -3.44 -10.02 7.39
N GLU A 88 -3.15 -10.03 8.69
CA GLU A 88 -4.16 -10.10 9.75
C GLU A 88 -4.90 -8.76 9.94
N LYS A 89 -4.16 -7.65 9.95
CA LYS A 89 -4.70 -6.34 10.38
C LYS A 89 -5.16 -5.44 9.24
N VAL A 90 -4.66 -5.66 8.01
CA VAL A 90 -5.03 -4.84 6.85
C VAL A 90 -6.13 -5.53 6.05
N ASN A 91 -7.28 -4.89 5.99
CA ASN A 91 -8.38 -5.39 5.17
C ASN A 91 -7.98 -5.43 3.69
N PRO A 92 -8.34 -6.50 2.95
CA PRO A 92 -8.16 -6.53 1.52
C PRO A 92 -8.99 -5.41 0.86
N PRO A 93 -8.60 -4.96 -0.34
CA PRO A 93 -9.37 -3.95 -1.05
C PRO A 93 -10.78 -4.47 -1.36
N GLU A 94 -11.80 -3.62 -1.17
CA GLU A 94 -13.14 -3.91 -1.67
C GLU A 94 -13.12 -3.95 -3.19
N VAL A 95 -13.45 -5.09 -3.76
CA VAL A 95 -13.41 -5.33 -5.20
C VAL A 95 -14.68 -5.97 -5.70
N ASN A 96 -14.99 -5.75 -6.98
CA ASN A 96 -16.06 -6.43 -7.70
C ASN A 96 -15.46 -7.03 -8.98
N ASP A 97 -15.20 -8.33 -8.97
CA ASP A 97 -14.63 -9.05 -10.11
C ASP A 97 -15.62 -9.24 -11.25
N GLU A 98 -16.91 -9.08 -10.96
CA GLU A 98 -17.98 -9.27 -11.94
C GLU A 98 -18.35 -7.92 -12.60
N GLY A 99 -18.63 -7.98 -13.89
CA GLY A 99 -19.09 -6.83 -14.65
C GLY A 99 -18.03 -6.18 -15.52
N PRO A 100 -18.39 -5.08 -16.21
CA PRO A 100 -17.49 -4.42 -17.14
C PRO A 100 -16.32 -3.75 -16.41
N LEU A 101 -15.17 -3.71 -17.09
CA LEU A 101 -13.96 -3.05 -16.60
C LEU A 101 -14.24 -1.61 -16.14
N GLN A 102 -13.77 -1.29 -14.95
CA GLN A 102 -13.64 0.07 -14.46
C GLN A 102 -12.29 0.24 -13.80
N MET A 103 -11.49 1.16 -14.34
CA MET A 103 -10.17 1.50 -13.86
C MET A 103 -10.02 3.01 -13.76
N GLN A 104 -9.52 3.50 -12.64
CA GLN A 104 -9.19 4.90 -12.49
C GLN A 104 -7.70 5.11 -12.76
N ILE A 105 -7.40 5.89 -13.80
CA ILE A 105 -6.02 6.29 -14.10
C ILE A 105 -5.64 7.44 -13.16
N SER A 106 -4.62 7.21 -12.33
CA SER A 106 -4.09 8.19 -11.37
C SER A 106 -2.78 8.83 -11.83
N ALA A 107 -2.04 8.16 -12.71
CA ALA A 107 -0.81 8.70 -13.29
C ALA A 107 -0.69 8.31 -14.76
N LEU A 108 0.01 9.15 -15.52
CA LEU A 108 0.36 8.89 -16.92
C LEU A 108 1.87 8.84 -17.07
N ASP A 109 2.32 7.90 -17.89
CA ASP A 109 3.71 7.78 -18.31
C ASP A 109 3.76 7.64 -19.83
N TYR A 110 4.92 7.77 -20.43
CA TYR A 110 5.09 7.67 -21.88
C TYR A 110 6.36 6.89 -22.22
N ASN A 111 6.22 5.97 -23.16
CA ASN A 111 7.32 5.24 -23.73
C ASN A 111 7.26 5.35 -25.25
N SER A 112 8.40 5.60 -25.90
CA SER A 112 8.47 5.80 -27.36
C SER A 112 8.05 4.58 -28.19
N TYR A 113 8.05 3.38 -27.61
CA TYR A 113 7.67 2.14 -28.29
C TYR A 113 6.18 1.79 -28.14
N VAL A 114 5.64 1.98 -26.93
CA VAL A 114 4.25 1.60 -26.62
C VAL A 114 3.31 2.79 -26.52
N GLY A 115 3.84 4.00 -26.51
CA GLY A 115 3.05 5.23 -26.43
C GLY A 115 2.67 5.60 -25.00
N VAL A 116 1.44 6.06 -24.81
CA VAL A 116 0.93 6.50 -23.50
C VAL A 116 0.62 5.29 -22.63
N ILE A 117 1.11 5.35 -21.39
CA ILE A 117 0.89 4.34 -20.36
C ILE A 117 0.01 4.98 -19.28
N GLY A 118 -1.14 4.37 -19.00
CA GLY A 118 -2.00 4.75 -17.89
C GLY A 118 -1.71 3.86 -16.69
N ILE A 119 -1.45 4.47 -15.54
CA ILE A 119 -1.20 3.77 -14.28
C ILE A 119 -2.37 4.04 -13.35
N GLY A 120 -2.94 2.98 -12.77
CA GLY A 120 -4.06 3.12 -11.86
C GLY A 120 -4.54 1.81 -11.29
N ARG A 121 -5.61 1.88 -10.49
CA ARG A 121 -6.23 0.72 -9.86
C ARG A 121 -7.47 0.29 -10.62
N ILE A 122 -7.61 -1.01 -10.83
CA ILE A 122 -8.86 -1.61 -11.32
C ILE A 122 -9.83 -1.70 -10.13
N THR A 123 -10.99 -1.07 -10.25
CA THR A 123 -12.04 -1.09 -9.22
C THR A 123 -13.12 -2.13 -9.51
N ARG A 124 -13.27 -2.52 -10.78
CA ARG A 124 -14.26 -3.53 -11.19
C ARG A 124 -13.80 -4.24 -12.46
N GLY A 125 -14.17 -5.54 -12.54
CA GLY A 125 -13.95 -6.37 -13.71
C GLY A 125 -12.51 -6.77 -13.92
N LYS A 126 -12.17 -7.11 -15.16
CA LYS A 126 -10.87 -7.61 -15.58
C LYS A 126 -10.42 -6.95 -16.87
N ILE A 127 -9.13 -7.02 -17.15
CA ILE A 127 -8.51 -6.47 -18.37
C ILE A 127 -7.46 -7.41 -18.91
N LYS A 128 -7.45 -7.54 -20.24
CA LYS A 128 -6.44 -8.33 -20.98
C LYS A 128 -5.81 -7.51 -22.10
N PRO A 129 -4.62 -7.89 -22.56
CA PRO A 129 -4.05 -7.35 -23.79
C PRO A 129 -5.02 -7.55 -24.97
N ASN A 130 -5.02 -6.59 -25.89
CA ASN A 130 -5.85 -6.55 -27.09
C ASN A 130 -7.35 -6.27 -26.88
N GLU A 131 -7.83 -6.07 -25.66
CA GLU A 131 -9.21 -5.67 -25.38
C GLU A 131 -9.49 -4.24 -25.84
N GLN A 132 -10.75 -3.99 -26.23
CA GLN A 132 -11.23 -2.64 -26.53
C GLN A 132 -11.79 -2.02 -25.25
N VAL A 133 -11.41 -0.78 -24.99
CA VAL A 133 -11.84 -0.01 -23.82
C VAL A 133 -12.39 1.34 -24.25
N ILE A 134 -13.22 1.92 -23.40
CA ILE A 134 -13.64 3.32 -23.53
C ILE A 134 -12.80 4.12 -22.53
N VAL A 135 -12.08 5.09 -23.02
CA VAL A 135 -11.32 6.03 -22.21
C VAL A 135 -12.17 7.29 -22.04
N ILE A 136 -12.42 7.65 -20.77
CA ILE A 136 -13.19 8.84 -20.39
C ILE A 136 -12.21 9.85 -19.80
N ASP A 137 -12.16 11.05 -20.35
CA ASP A 137 -11.34 12.13 -19.83
C ASP A 137 -12.06 12.95 -18.73
N SER A 138 -11.37 13.90 -18.12
CA SER A 138 -11.93 14.77 -17.09
C SER A 138 -13.09 15.66 -17.59
N GLY A 139 -13.21 15.87 -18.88
CA GLY A 139 -14.31 16.58 -19.54
C GLY A 139 -15.49 15.67 -19.92
N HIS A 140 -15.47 14.40 -19.51
CA HIS A 140 -16.46 13.38 -19.82
C HIS A 140 -16.55 13.04 -21.32
N SER A 141 -15.52 13.37 -22.11
CA SER A 141 -15.43 12.92 -23.49
C SER A 141 -15.01 11.47 -23.56
N GLU A 142 -15.72 10.69 -24.38
CA GLU A 142 -15.46 9.27 -24.57
C GLU A 142 -14.68 9.02 -25.86
N ARG A 143 -13.68 8.18 -25.78
CA ARG A 143 -12.94 7.70 -26.96
C ARG A 143 -12.68 6.21 -26.85
N LYS A 144 -12.77 5.52 -27.97
CA LYS A 144 -12.40 4.11 -28.04
C LYS A 144 -10.88 3.98 -28.03
N GLY A 145 -10.40 3.04 -27.23
CA GLY A 145 -8.99 2.66 -27.16
C GLY A 145 -8.83 1.15 -27.28
N LYS A 146 -7.62 0.72 -27.58
CA LYS A 146 -7.23 -0.69 -27.51
C LYS A 146 -6.06 -0.82 -26.56
N VAL A 147 -6.17 -1.76 -25.63
CA VAL A 147 -5.09 -2.11 -24.71
C VAL A 147 -4.02 -2.88 -25.49
N LEU A 148 -2.82 -2.36 -25.53
CA LEU A 148 -1.69 -3.05 -26.21
C LEU A 148 -1.06 -4.07 -25.29
N GLN A 149 -0.73 -3.67 -24.07
CA GLN A 149 -0.10 -4.48 -23.03
C GLN A 149 -0.74 -4.19 -21.69
N VAL A 150 -0.74 -5.16 -20.81
CA VAL A 150 -1.09 -5.02 -19.39
C VAL A 150 0.16 -5.31 -18.58
N MET A 151 0.55 -4.33 -17.75
CA MET A 151 1.76 -4.41 -16.93
C MET A 151 1.36 -4.46 -15.46
N GLY A 152 1.78 -5.51 -14.76
CA GLY A 152 1.73 -5.58 -13.30
C GLY A 152 3.05 -5.12 -12.68
N TYR A 153 3.12 -5.23 -11.36
CA TYR A 153 4.34 -4.93 -10.60
C TYR A 153 4.85 -6.17 -9.89
N ASN A 154 6.15 -6.43 -10.02
CA ASN A 154 6.88 -7.40 -9.21
C ASN A 154 7.95 -6.64 -8.42
N GLY A 155 7.65 -6.33 -7.16
CA GLY A 155 8.42 -5.35 -6.41
C GLY A 155 8.33 -3.96 -7.07
N LEU A 156 9.47 -3.42 -7.52
CA LEU A 156 9.55 -2.12 -8.21
C LEU A 156 9.55 -2.25 -9.74
N GLU A 157 9.62 -3.46 -10.27
CA GLU A 157 9.71 -3.70 -11.70
C GLU A 157 8.33 -3.90 -12.32
N ARG A 158 8.13 -3.30 -13.50
CA ARG A 158 6.94 -3.54 -14.32
C ARG A 158 7.15 -4.83 -15.11
N VAL A 159 6.22 -5.76 -14.99
CA VAL A 159 6.23 -7.03 -15.71
C VAL A 159 4.96 -7.19 -16.52
N GLU A 160 5.05 -7.74 -17.73
CA GLU A 160 3.87 -8.00 -18.54
C GLU A 160 3.06 -9.16 -17.93
N VAL A 161 1.75 -8.97 -17.82
CA VAL A 161 0.82 -9.97 -17.27
C VAL A 161 -0.27 -10.30 -18.29
N PRO A 162 -0.74 -11.54 -18.35
CA PRO A 162 -1.76 -11.96 -19.31
C PRO A 162 -3.16 -11.42 -18.98
N GLU A 163 -3.41 -11.11 -17.73
CA GLU A 163 -4.68 -10.58 -17.22
C GLU A 163 -4.42 -9.82 -15.92
N ALA A 164 -5.23 -8.80 -15.65
CA ALA A 164 -5.34 -8.16 -14.34
C ALA A 164 -6.81 -7.99 -13.97
N GLN A 165 -7.10 -7.92 -12.68
CA GLN A 165 -8.46 -7.92 -12.14
C GLN A 165 -8.68 -6.83 -11.09
N ALA A 166 -9.93 -6.68 -10.67
CA ALA A 166 -10.30 -5.71 -9.63
C ALA A 166 -9.43 -5.88 -8.37
N GLY A 167 -8.90 -4.75 -7.87
CA GLY A 167 -7.91 -4.69 -6.79
C GLY A 167 -6.48 -4.44 -7.26
N ASP A 168 -6.13 -4.90 -8.46
CA ASP A 168 -4.78 -4.74 -9.00
C ASP A 168 -4.46 -3.28 -9.35
N ILE A 169 -3.21 -2.91 -9.12
CA ILE A 169 -2.60 -1.67 -9.65
C ILE A 169 -1.76 -2.08 -10.85
N ILE A 170 -2.09 -1.51 -11.99
CA ILE A 170 -1.42 -1.81 -13.26
C ILE A 170 -0.95 -0.53 -13.95
#